data_8405bd74ba8ba1cb7fc12b1aa505639a
#
_entry.id   8405bd74ba8ba1cb7fc12b1aa505639a
#
_cell.length_a   1.000
_cell.length_b   1.000
_cell.length_c   1.000
_cell.angle_alpha   90.00
_cell.angle_beta   90.00
_cell.angle_gamma   90.00
#
_symmetry.space_group_name_H-M   'P 1'
#
loop_
_entity.id
_entity.type
_entity.pdbx_description
1 polymer ?
#
loop_
_entity_poly.entity_id
_entity_poly.type
_entity_poly.pdbx_seq_one_letter_code
_entity_poly.pdbx_strand_id
1 'polypeptide(L)'
;MDELFSPTHDVDGSSHVGKKRKKRRPVLKSPWFWVPVSLLIVLIVVGVVGALTAKRLYDQAMVAKNDLEQAIPLVDQVQQSMLAGDTAGAKTTIAKISALTDDAAKKTSTDLWRNAEWVPVAGPNLKAVRITADSVNGLVHDALLPLTGLDLKALLPKDGGIDVANLKTLADDIDTANTRMQLVQKNLKTIDRSALLPQVSDGVVKLDDAIAKIEPVLTPVHNALTILPKALGADGPQHYLLIFQNNAESRGTGGNPAAIAMLTAENGKISLTQQANSTDFNNGRPDPVIALNPETEALYGDKIGRYVQDSTLSPDFSETAQIVRAWWAEAYGTPVDAVASIDPVALSYLLRAIGPVTMPEPFGETLTGDNAVPLLLNEAYAKYPDPKVQDAFFAAAAKTVFDALVTAHADPKALLTALTQASNEGRLMYSPSDEAQAKLLAGTPVGGNMPADNAKTTDLGVYIDDLTASKLDYYMQMSIAASSTQCQKPDAPTFSSTVTLQNTLDPAAVPGLPVYVDPGLFFPKGHASTDVYLYGPVGSTLTGVTVDGQPVAASGLPHLGRTVAKVNVLMAPGQTTTIAASFSAPSGAFGPLEVRQTPMVKATPITIDAPGCTPAKK
;
A
#
# COMPACT_ATOMS: atom_id res chain seq x y z
N MET A 1 39.91 -95.92 14.23
CA MET A 1 39.63 -97.20 13.56
C MET A 1 39.99 -96.90 12.13
N ASP A 2 41.23 -97.16 11.84
CA ASP A 2 41.78 -98.37 11.19
C ASP A 2 41.55 -98.27 9.72
N GLU A 3 42.59 -98.17 9.09
CA GLU A 3 43.72 -98.95 8.58
C GLU A 3 43.57 -99.25 7.09
N LEU A 4 44.60 -98.97 6.36
CA LEU A 4 45.66 -99.86 5.80
C LEU A 4 45.28 -100.37 4.42
N PHE A 5 46.08 -100.33 3.37
CA PHE A 5 47.35 -100.93 3.05
C PHE A 5 47.80 -100.51 1.63
N SER A 6 49.05 -100.22 1.50
CA SER A 6 49.87 -100.37 0.27
C SER A 6 50.06 -101.90 -0.02
N PRO A 7 50.77 -102.43 -1.04
CA PRO A 7 51.87 -101.77 -1.81
C PRO A 7 52.07 -102.29 -3.29
N THR A 8 53.07 -101.77 -3.90
CA THR A 8 54.24 -102.36 -4.66
C THR A 8 54.24 -102.51 -6.18
N HIS A 9 55.30 -101.98 -6.69
CA HIS A 9 56.26 -102.50 -7.73
C HIS A 9 55.76 -102.63 -9.17
N ASP A 10 56.54 -102.40 -10.20
CA ASP A 10 57.96 -101.98 -10.44
C ASP A 10 58.11 -101.65 -11.95
N VAL A 11 59.10 -100.94 -12.25
CA VAL A 11 60.10 -101.03 -13.33
C VAL A 11 59.77 -100.53 -14.76
N ASP A 12 60.54 -99.52 -15.10
CA ASP A 12 61.36 -99.27 -16.30
C ASP A 12 60.74 -99.09 -17.67
N GLY A 13 61.20 -98.01 -18.31
CA GLY A 13 61.05 -97.74 -19.70
C GLY A 13 61.39 -96.28 -20.10
N SER A 14 62.66 -96.03 -20.18
CA SER A 14 63.19 -94.74 -20.66
C SER A 14 62.74 -94.38 -22.09
N SER A 15 62.20 -93.23 -22.33
CA SER A 15 62.41 -92.51 -23.62
C SER A 15 62.37 -91.00 -23.45
N HIS A 16 63.47 -90.35 -23.75
CA HIS A 16 63.63 -88.92 -23.84
C HIS A 16 62.74 -88.31 -24.93
N VAL A 17 61.73 -87.46 -24.56
CA VAL A 17 61.10 -86.53 -25.48
C VAL A 17 61.26 -85.13 -24.92
N GLY A 18 62.00 -84.28 -25.63
CA GLY A 18 62.35 -82.92 -25.29
C GLY A 18 61.11 -82.02 -25.14
N LYS A 19 60.87 -81.51 -23.92
CA LYS A 19 59.85 -80.46 -23.68
C LYS A 19 60.31 -79.15 -24.33
N LYS A 20 59.69 -78.79 -25.50
CA LYS A 20 59.75 -77.42 -26.02
C LYS A 20 59.21 -76.48 -24.98
N ARG A 21 60.03 -75.61 -24.34
CA ARG A 21 59.62 -74.47 -23.53
C ARG A 21 58.80 -73.50 -24.38
N LYS A 22 57.46 -73.41 -24.18
CA LYS A 22 56.62 -72.31 -24.70
C LYS A 22 57.14 -71.01 -24.11
N LYS A 23 57.78 -70.16 -24.95
CA LYS A 23 58.09 -68.74 -24.59
C LYS A 23 56.76 -68.11 -24.19
N ARG A 24 56.57 -67.78 -22.88
CA ARG A 24 55.48 -66.90 -22.42
C ARG A 24 55.68 -65.57 -23.15
N ARG A 25 54.75 -65.20 -24.05
CA ARG A 25 54.68 -63.87 -24.63
C ARG A 25 54.54 -62.85 -23.45
N PRO A 26 55.30 -61.76 -23.39
CA PRO A 26 55.17 -60.79 -22.32
C PRO A 26 53.75 -60.23 -22.35
N VAL A 27 53.05 -60.27 -21.22
CA VAL A 27 51.65 -59.84 -21.00
C VAL A 27 51.42 -58.40 -21.52
N LEU A 28 52.48 -57.60 -21.55
CA LEU A 28 52.51 -56.24 -22.12
C LEU A 28 52.23 -56.13 -23.62
N LYS A 29 52.26 -57.24 -24.42
CA LYS A 29 51.98 -57.23 -25.85
C LYS A 29 50.57 -57.74 -26.19
N SER A 30 49.75 -58.06 -25.19
CA SER A 30 48.35 -58.46 -25.41
C SER A 30 47.47 -57.19 -25.52
N PRO A 31 46.69 -57.07 -26.64
CA PRO A 31 45.77 -55.93 -26.76
C PRO A 31 44.75 -55.91 -25.63
N TRP A 32 44.42 -57.04 -25.05
CA TRP A 32 43.52 -57.16 -23.89
C TRP A 32 44.08 -56.59 -22.57
N PHE A 33 45.37 -56.44 -22.41
CA PHE A 33 46.02 -55.79 -21.26
C PHE A 33 45.86 -54.26 -21.32
N TRP A 34 45.85 -53.70 -22.53
CA TRP A 34 45.78 -52.25 -22.73
C TRP A 34 44.34 -51.72 -22.61
N VAL A 35 43.28 -52.57 -22.76
CA VAL A 35 41.87 -52.16 -22.56
C VAL A 35 41.60 -51.68 -21.13
N PRO A 36 41.93 -52.42 -20.03
CA PRO A 36 41.70 -51.94 -18.68
C PRO A 36 42.65 -50.75 -18.31
N VAL A 37 43.88 -50.74 -18.87
CA VAL A 37 44.83 -49.63 -18.64
C VAL A 37 44.34 -48.34 -19.29
N SER A 38 43.84 -48.39 -20.54
CA SER A 38 43.24 -47.24 -21.20
C SER A 38 41.97 -46.78 -20.52
N LEU A 39 41.12 -47.69 -20.03
CA LEU A 39 39.92 -47.36 -19.25
C LEU A 39 40.28 -46.69 -17.92
N LEU A 40 41.34 -47.15 -17.23
CA LEU A 40 41.85 -46.53 -16.02
C LEU A 40 42.40 -45.11 -16.28
N ILE A 41 43.14 -44.94 -17.37
CA ILE A 41 43.68 -43.63 -17.78
C ILE A 41 42.51 -42.68 -18.09
N VAL A 42 41.51 -43.13 -18.83
CA VAL A 42 40.30 -42.32 -19.12
C VAL A 42 39.59 -41.96 -17.84
N LEU A 43 39.40 -42.88 -16.89
CA LEU A 43 38.80 -42.59 -15.59
C LEU A 43 39.61 -41.59 -14.77
N ILE A 44 40.96 -41.68 -14.77
CA ILE A 44 41.85 -40.71 -14.11
C ILE A 44 41.72 -39.33 -14.78
N VAL A 45 41.74 -39.27 -16.10
CA VAL A 45 41.59 -38.03 -16.86
C VAL A 45 40.23 -37.38 -16.58
N VAL A 46 39.16 -38.17 -16.61
CA VAL A 46 37.80 -37.73 -16.29
C VAL A 46 37.72 -37.22 -14.82
N GLY A 47 38.37 -37.96 -13.89
CA GLY A 47 38.42 -37.57 -12.49
C GLY A 47 39.20 -36.28 -12.27
N VAL A 48 40.37 -36.08 -12.92
CA VAL A 48 41.16 -34.87 -12.83
C VAL A 48 40.46 -33.68 -13.49
N VAL A 49 39.88 -33.86 -14.68
CA VAL A 49 39.09 -32.83 -15.37
C VAL A 49 37.85 -32.46 -14.53
N GLY A 50 37.16 -33.48 -13.97
CA GLY A 50 36.03 -33.26 -13.06
C GLY A 50 36.42 -32.45 -11.81
N ALA A 51 37.56 -32.79 -11.17
CA ALA A 51 38.04 -32.07 -9.98
C ALA A 51 38.46 -30.62 -10.29
N LEU A 52 39.13 -30.38 -11.43
CA LEU A 52 39.49 -29.03 -11.87
C LEU A 52 38.26 -28.19 -12.23
N THR A 53 37.26 -28.82 -12.84
CA THR A 53 36.00 -28.18 -13.18
C THR A 53 35.19 -27.81 -11.93
N ALA A 54 35.10 -28.73 -10.97
CA ALA A 54 34.44 -28.49 -9.67
C ALA A 54 35.14 -27.36 -8.90
N LYS A 55 36.47 -27.33 -8.90
CA LYS A 55 37.21 -26.25 -8.28
C LYS A 55 36.94 -24.89 -8.94
N ARG A 56 36.92 -24.81 -10.27
CA ARG A 56 36.57 -23.57 -10.99
C ARG A 56 35.16 -23.09 -10.66
N LEU A 57 34.16 -23.98 -10.62
CA LEU A 57 32.79 -23.65 -10.25
C LEU A 57 32.71 -23.15 -8.80
N TYR A 58 33.43 -23.81 -7.88
CA TYR A 58 33.52 -23.37 -6.49
C TYR A 58 34.14 -21.97 -6.35
N ASP A 59 35.27 -21.73 -7.05
CA ASP A 59 35.94 -20.41 -7.04
C ASP A 59 35.01 -19.33 -7.61
N GLN A 60 34.27 -19.60 -8.70
CA GLN A 60 33.29 -18.69 -9.26
C GLN A 60 32.11 -18.43 -8.29
N ALA A 61 31.61 -19.46 -7.60
CA ALA A 61 30.56 -19.33 -6.61
C ALA A 61 30.99 -18.47 -5.41
N MET A 62 32.25 -18.64 -4.96
CA MET A 62 32.80 -17.83 -3.85
C MET A 62 32.99 -16.37 -4.24
N VAL A 63 33.42 -16.07 -5.46
CA VAL A 63 33.48 -14.71 -5.98
C VAL A 63 32.08 -14.10 -5.99
N ALA A 64 31.10 -14.74 -6.65
CA ALA A 64 29.73 -14.24 -6.73
C ALA A 64 29.11 -14.00 -5.34
N LYS A 65 29.34 -14.94 -4.38
CA LYS A 65 28.90 -14.78 -2.99
C LYS A 65 29.51 -13.53 -2.36
N ASN A 66 30.83 -13.37 -2.45
CA ASN A 66 31.54 -12.26 -1.82
C ASN A 66 31.11 -10.91 -2.42
N ASP A 67 30.89 -10.84 -3.74
CA ASP A 67 30.45 -9.63 -4.43
C ASP A 67 29.03 -9.24 -3.99
N LEU A 68 28.10 -10.19 -3.93
CA LEU A 68 26.75 -9.95 -3.46
C LEU A 68 26.71 -9.55 -1.97
N GLU A 69 27.53 -10.20 -1.12
CA GLU A 69 27.63 -9.84 0.30
C GLU A 69 28.22 -8.44 0.52
N GLN A 70 29.12 -7.98 -0.35
CA GLN A 70 29.64 -6.61 -0.33
C GLN A 70 28.63 -5.59 -0.86
N ALA A 71 27.77 -5.98 -1.81
CA ALA A 71 26.76 -5.09 -2.37
C ALA A 71 25.63 -4.76 -1.38
N ILE A 72 25.22 -5.72 -0.53
CA ILE A 72 24.10 -5.55 0.40
C ILE A 72 24.21 -4.29 1.29
N PRO A 73 25.31 -4.07 2.05
CA PRO A 73 25.41 -2.90 2.94
C PRO A 73 25.49 -1.57 2.17
N LEU A 74 25.87 -1.60 0.89
CA LEU A 74 25.94 -0.41 0.04
C LEU A 74 24.52 0.09 -0.33
N VAL A 75 23.51 -0.79 -0.34
CA VAL A 75 22.11 -0.40 -0.60
C VAL A 75 21.62 0.55 0.49
N ASP A 76 21.92 0.27 1.76
CA ASP A 76 21.56 1.16 2.87
C ASP A 76 22.26 2.52 2.76
N GLN A 77 23.50 2.55 2.26
CA GLN A 77 24.24 3.80 2.01
C GLN A 77 23.57 4.61 0.88
N VAL A 78 23.11 3.96 -0.18
CA VAL A 78 22.35 4.63 -1.26
C VAL A 78 21.10 5.26 -0.69
N GLN A 79 20.32 4.52 0.10
CA GLN A 79 19.11 5.02 0.73
C GLN A 79 19.40 6.27 1.60
N GLN A 80 20.45 6.21 2.43
CA GLN A 80 20.84 7.34 3.29
C GLN A 80 21.28 8.56 2.46
N SER A 81 22.08 8.35 1.41
CA SER A 81 22.50 9.44 0.50
C SER A 81 21.30 10.08 -0.21
N MET A 82 20.37 9.27 -0.71
CA MET A 82 19.14 9.75 -1.35
C MET A 82 18.27 10.58 -0.38
N LEU A 83 18.07 10.09 0.85
CA LEU A 83 17.31 10.81 1.88
C LEU A 83 18.00 12.11 2.32
N ALA A 84 19.34 12.16 2.27
CA ALA A 84 20.11 13.36 2.56
C ALA A 84 20.21 14.33 1.37
N GLY A 85 19.69 13.97 0.19
CA GLY A 85 19.81 14.76 -1.05
C GLY A 85 21.22 14.72 -1.67
N ASP A 86 22.10 13.81 -1.21
CA ASP A 86 23.44 13.59 -1.79
C ASP A 86 23.35 12.67 -3.02
N THR A 87 22.89 13.23 -4.13
CA THR A 87 22.76 12.49 -5.39
C THR A 87 24.12 12.04 -5.96
N ALA A 88 25.19 12.79 -5.71
CA ALA A 88 26.53 12.44 -6.17
C ALA A 88 27.10 11.23 -5.40
N GLY A 89 26.94 11.21 -4.08
CA GLY A 89 27.30 10.08 -3.23
C GLY A 89 26.50 8.83 -3.57
N ALA A 90 25.18 8.97 -3.75
CA ALA A 90 24.30 7.89 -4.19
C ALA A 90 24.77 7.29 -5.53
N LYS A 91 25.02 8.12 -6.55
CA LYS A 91 25.52 7.69 -7.86
C LYS A 91 26.86 6.93 -7.79
N THR A 92 27.78 7.41 -6.97
CA THR A 92 29.07 6.75 -6.77
C THR A 92 28.90 5.38 -6.10
N THR A 93 28.02 5.27 -5.12
CA THR A 93 27.74 4.01 -4.41
C THR A 93 27.02 3.02 -5.32
N ILE A 94 26.05 3.47 -6.12
CA ILE A 94 25.35 2.63 -7.11
C ILE A 94 26.30 2.09 -8.16
N ALA A 95 27.27 2.88 -8.64
CA ALA A 95 28.28 2.40 -9.59
C ALA A 95 29.15 1.26 -8.99
N LYS A 96 29.43 1.31 -7.67
CA LYS A 96 30.14 0.21 -6.99
C LYS A 96 29.27 -1.04 -6.88
N ILE A 97 27.98 -0.89 -6.54
CA ILE A 97 27.02 -1.99 -6.50
C ILE A 97 26.92 -2.64 -7.89
N SER A 98 26.77 -1.84 -8.95
CA SER A 98 26.71 -2.33 -10.33
C SER A 98 27.92 -3.17 -10.70
N ALA A 99 29.14 -2.69 -10.40
CA ALA A 99 30.37 -3.43 -10.71
C ALA A 99 30.44 -4.79 -10.00
N LEU A 100 30.01 -4.86 -8.73
CA LEU A 100 29.96 -6.10 -7.96
C LEU A 100 28.91 -7.07 -8.52
N THR A 101 27.70 -6.58 -8.80
CA THR A 101 26.62 -7.44 -9.31
C THR A 101 26.88 -7.90 -10.74
N ASP A 102 27.53 -7.08 -11.58
CA ASP A 102 27.99 -7.46 -12.92
C ASP A 102 29.01 -8.60 -12.88
N ASP A 103 30.00 -8.55 -11.98
CA ASP A 103 30.99 -9.62 -11.86
C ASP A 103 30.33 -10.91 -11.34
N ALA A 104 29.46 -10.82 -10.33
CA ALA A 104 28.69 -11.94 -9.82
C ALA A 104 27.85 -12.62 -10.93
N ALA A 105 27.07 -11.84 -11.70
CA ALA A 105 26.25 -12.34 -12.81
C ALA A 105 27.13 -12.97 -13.92
N LYS A 106 28.22 -12.32 -14.28
CA LYS A 106 29.17 -12.83 -15.30
C LYS A 106 29.82 -14.14 -14.88
N LYS A 107 30.21 -14.31 -13.61
CA LYS A 107 30.81 -15.57 -13.10
C LYS A 107 29.81 -16.71 -13.09
N THR A 108 28.54 -16.45 -12.81
CA THR A 108 27.50 -17.47 -12.69
C THR A 108 26.79 -17.78 -14.01
N SER A 109 26.99 -16.99 -15.08
CA SER A 109 26.34 -17.18 -16.40
C SER A 109 27.20 -17.87 -17.45
N THR A 110 28.39 -18.39 -17.09
CA THR A 110 29.30 -19.08 -18.02
C THR A 110 28.71 -20.39 -18.53
N ASP A 111 29.13 -20.84 -19.73
CA ASP A 111 28.70 -22.15 -20.29
C ASP A 111 29.06 -23.29 -19.35
N LEU A 112 30.22 -23.22 -18.71
CA LEU A 112 30.65 -24.20 -17.71
C LEU A 112 29.62 -24.29 -16.57
N TRP A 113 29.15 -23.14 -16.07
CA TRP A 113 28.17 -23.06 -15.00
C TRP A 113 26.84 -23.65 -15.42
N ARG A 114 26.29 -23.21 -16.56
CA ARG A 114 25.01 -23.69 -17.11
C ARG A 114 25.03 -25.21 -17.40
N ASN A 115 26.12 -25.70 -17.96
CA ASN A 115 26.29 -27.12 -18.22
C ASN A 115 26.42 -27.97 -16.94
N ALA A 116 26.77 -27.37 -15.80
CA ALA A 116 26.84 -28.05 -14.51
C ALA A 116 25.49 -28.06 -13.75
N GLU A 117 24.49 -27.29 -14.20
CA GLU A 117 23.17 -27.24 -13.55
C GLU A 117 22.38 -28.56 -13.61
N TRP A 118 22.76 -29.50 -14.48
CA TRP A 118 22.16 -30.82 -14.53
C TRP A 118 22.78 -31.86 -13.55
N VAL A 119 23.90 -31.51 -12.90
CA VAL A 119 24.58 -32.40 -11.94
C VAL A 119 23.72 -32.59 -10.70
N PRO A 120 23.42 -33.88 -10.30
CA PRO A 120 22.65 -34.11 -9.08
C PRO A 120 23.27 -33.41 -7.85
N VAL A 121 22.44 -32.86 -6.98
CA VAL A 121 22.78 -32.10 -5.74
C VAL A 121 23.46 -30.76 -6.01
N ALA A 122 24.47 -30.68 -6.86
CA ALA A 122 25.15 -29.41 -7.19
C ALA A 122 24.29 -28.53 -8.12
N GLY A 123 23.61 -29.12 -9.09
CA GLY A 123 22.88 -28.39 -10.12
C GLY A 123 21.78 -27.45 -9.61
N PRO A 124 20.88 -27.89 -8.73
CA PRO A 124 19.88 -27.01 -8.14
C PRO A 124 20.51 -25.79 -7.43
N ASN A 125 21.63 -25.98 -6.75
CA ASN A 125 22.35 -24.92 -6.06
C ASN A 125 23.01 -23.92 -7.02
N LEU A 126 23.67 -24.41 -8.07
CA LEU A 126 24.25 -23.58 -9.12
C LEU A 126 23.17 -22.76 -9.84
N LYS A 127 22.04 -23.38 -10.17
CA LYS A 127 20.88 -22.72 -10.79
C LYS A 127 20.33 -21.63 -9.88
N ALA A 128 20.15 -21.90 -8.58
CA ALA A 128 19.67 -20.92 -7.62
C ALA A 128 20.61 -19.71 -7.49
N VAL A 129 21.93 -19.95 -7.36
CA VAL A 129 22.94 -18.88 -7.30
C VAL A 129 22.91 -18.03 -8.57
N ARG A 130 22.82 -18.63 -9.75
CA ARG A 130 22.72 -17.88 -11.02
C ARG A 130 21.45 -17.04 -11.08
N ILE A 131 20.28 -17.63 -10.77
CA ILE A 131 19.02 -16.88 -10.75
C ILE A 131 19.09 -15.71 -9.77
N THR A 132 19.68 -15.89 -8.60
CA THR A 132 19.86 -14.84 -7.60
C THR A 132 20.80 -13.74 -8.11
N ALA A 133 21.96 -14.09 -8.66
CA ALA A 133 22.92 -13.13 -9.20
C ALA A 133 22.34 -12.33 -10.38
N ASP A 134 21.70 -13.01 -11.34
CA ASP A 134 21.04 -12.36 -12.48
C ASP A 134 19.89 -11.44 -12.02
N SER A 135 19.15 -11.86 -10.99
CA SER A 135 18.05 -11.07 -10.40
C SER A 135 18.55 -9.80 -9.74
N VAL A 136 19.56 -9.90 -8.88
CA VAL A 136 20.16 -8.73 -8.21
C VAL A 136 20.77 -7.79 -9.24
N ASN A 137 21.53 -8.32 -10.21
CA ASN A 137 22.11 -7.51 -11.27
C ASN A 137 21.05 -6.76 -12.09
N GLY A 138 19.98 -7.45 -12.47
CA GLY A 138 18.86 -6.83 -13.18
C GLY A 138 18.16 -5.74 -12.35
N LEU A 139 17.97 -5.94 -11.05
CA LEU A 139 17.41 -4.89 -10.16
C LEU A 139 18.33 -3.66 -10.10
N VAL A 140 19.65 -3.85 -10.07
CA VAL A 140 20.59 -2.73 -10.05
C VAL A 140 20.52 -1.94 -11.36
N HIS A 141 20.52 -2.61 -12.51
CA HIS A 141 20.51 -1.96 -13.81
C HIS A 141 19.17 -1.32 -14.18
N ASP A 142 18.07 -2.01 -13.92
CA ASP A 142 16.74 -1.60 -14.40
C ASP A 142 15.93 -0.84 -13.34
N ALA A 143 16.36 -0.89 -12.07
CA ALA A 143 15.68 -0.17 -11.00
C ALA A 143 16.58 0.88 -10.33
N LEU A 144 17.81 0.53 -9.92
CA LEU A 144 18.63 1.41 -9.09
C LEU A 144 19.41 2.46 -9.89
N LEU A 145 19.99 2.08 -11.03
CA LEU A 145 20.75 2.99 -11.90
C LEU A 145 19.88 4.14 -12.48
N PRO A 146 18.68 3.89 -13.01
CA PRO A 146 17.81 4.97 -13.50
C PRO A 146 17.50 6.01 -12.43
N LEU A 147 17.29 5.56 -11.16
CA LEU A 147 17.02 6.47 -10.05
C LEU A 147 18.13 7.50 -9.78
N THR A 148 19.35 7.27 -10.25
CA THR A 148 20.47 8.25 -10.10
C THR A 148 20.31 9.49 -10.96
N GLY A 149 19.46 9.44 -11.97
CA GLY A 149 19.14 10.55 -12.86
C GLY A 149 17.97 11.40 -12.39
N LEU A 150 17.25 10.96 -11.35
CA LEU A 150 16.04 11.62 -10.88
C LEU A 150 16.35 12.94 -10.18
N ASP A 151 15.86 14.03 -10.72
CA ASP A 151 15.79 15.31 -10.02
C ASP A 151 14.41 15.47 -9.38
N LEU A 152 14.30 15.10 -8.09
CA LEU A 152 13.05 15.27 -7.33
C LEU A 152 12.60 16.75 -7.25
N LYS A 153 13.50 17.71 -7.49
CA LYS A 153 13.15 19.12 -7.58
C LYS A 153 12.36 19.43 -8.85
N ALA A 154 12.50 18.61 -9.90
CA ALA A 154 11.72 18.72 -11.12
C ALA A 154 10.23 18.37 -10.91
N LEU A 155 9.90 17.69 -9.80
CA LEU A 155 8.51 17.42 -9.40
C LEU A 155 7.87 18.61 -8.67
N LEU A 156 8.65 19.63 -8.31
CA LEU A 156 8.11 20.84 -7.72
C LEU A 156 7.51 21.75 -8.79
N PRO A 157 6.42 22.45 -8.47
CA PRO A 157 5.88 23.46 -9.37
C PRO A 157 6.95 24.52 -9.71
N LYS A 158 7.13 24.75 -10.99
CA LYS A 158 7.97 25.81 -11.52
C LYS A 158 7.12 26.66 -12.46
N ASP A 159 7.15 27.98 -12.26
CA ASP A 159 6.33 28.92 -13.04
C ASP A 159 4.81 28.58 -13.01
N GLY A 160 4.35 28.05 -11.88
CA GLY A 160 2.95 27.67 -11.64
C GLY A 160 2.52 26.33 -12.25
N GLY A 161 3.46 25.47 -12.64
CA GLY A 161 3.15 24.14 -13.15
C GLY A 161 4.23 23.09 -12.86
N ILE A 162 3.90 21.83 -12.96
CA ILE A 162 4.81 20.68 -12.86
C ILE A 162 5.26 20.30 -14.26
N ASP A 163 6.55 20.02 -14.46
CA ASP A 163 7.09 19.55 -15.73
C ASP A 163 6.62 18.11 -16.03
N VAL A 164 5.58 18.02 -16.84
CA VAL A 164 4.94 16.74 -17.20
C VAL A 164 5.87 15.83 -18.00
N ALA A 165 6.81 16.39 -18.78
CA ALA A 165 7.75 15.59 -19.57
C ALA A 165 8.75 14.86 -18.65
N ASN A 166 9.28 15.55 -17.65
CA ASN A 166 10.14 14.94 -16.64
C ASN A 166 9.37 13.92 -15.80
N LEU A 167 8.13 14.21 -15.45
CA LEU A 167 7.26 13.30 -14.72
C LEU A 167 7.00 12.00 -15.52
N LYS A 168 6.78 12.10 -16.82
CA LYS A 168 6.60 10.93 -17.69
C LYS A 168 7.87 10.08 -17.75
N THR A 169 9.05 10.70 -17.85
CA THR A 169 10.33 9.98 -17.82
C THR A 169 10.49 9.23 -16.49
N LEU A 170 10.16 9.87 -15.37
CA LEU A 170 10.18 9.23 -14.05
C LEU A 170 9.18 8.06 -13.96
N ALA A 171 7.98 8.22 -14.54
CA ALA A 171 6.98 7.16 -14.60
C ALA A 171 7.51 5.93 -15.37
N ASP A 172 8.14 6.14 -16.52
CA ASP A 172 8.73 5.09 -17.35
C ASP A 172 9.88 4.35 -16.62
N ASP A 173 10.72 5.08 -15.89
CA ASP A 173 11.82 4.50 -15.08
C ASP A 173 11.26 3.63 -13.93
N ILE A 174 10.26 4.12 -13.23
CA ILE A 174 9.62 3.39 -12.13
C ILE A 174 8.81 2.18 -12.63
N ASP A 175 8.16 2.28 -13.79
CA ASP A 175 7.48 1.14 -14.43
C ASP A 175 8.48 0.03 -14.79
N THR A 176 9.64 0.41 -15.34
CA THR A 176 10.74 -0.51 -15.63
C THR A 176 11.23 -1.20 -14.35
N ALA A 177 11.42 -0.44 -13.26
CA ALA A 177 11.83 -0.97 -11.96
C ALA A 177 10.79 -1.96 -11.39
N ASN A 178 9.51 -1.60 -11.46
CA ASN A 178 8.40 -2.46 -10.99
C ASN A 178 8.29 -3.75 -11.80
N THR A 179 8.39 -3.65 -13.13
CA THR A 179 8.40 -4.82 -14.03
C THR A 179 9.57 -5.75 -13.72
N ARG A 180 10.75 -5.21 -13.48
CA ARG A 180 11.93 -5.99 -13.10
C ARG A 180 11.73 -6.69 -11.75
N MET A 181 11.17 -5.99 -10.77
CA MET A 181 10.89 -6.58 -9.45
C MET A 181 9.92 -7.76 -9.57
N GLN A 182 8.84 -7.63 -10.35
CA GLN A 182 7.89 -8.72 -10.60
C GLN A 182 8.55 -9.92 -11.30
N LEU A 183 9.44 -9.66 -12.28
CA LEU A 183 10.21 -10.72 -12.95
C LEU A 183 11.12 -11.46 -11.95
N VAL A 184 11.77 -10.74 -11.06
CA VAL A 184 12.62 -11.34 -10.02
C VAL A 184 11.78 -12.22 -9.08
N GLN A 185 10.66 -11.73 -8.58
CA GLN A 185 9.75 -12.52 -7.75
C GLN A 185 9.29 -13.80 -8.47
N LYS A 186 8.95 -13.70 -9.77
CA LYS A 186 8.59 -14.86 -10.59
C LYS A 186 9.74 -15.85 -10.69
N ASN A 187 10.95 -15.38 -10.94
CA ASN A 187 12.14 -16.22 -11.07
C ASN A 187 12.48 -16.94 -9.74
N LEU A 188 12.40 -16.24 -8.61
CA LEU A 188 12.65 -16.82 -7.28
C LEU A 188 11.66 -17.94 -6.93
N LYS A 189 10.40 -17.83 -7.37
CA LYS A 189 9.39 -18.89 -7.21
C LYS A 189 9.72 -20.17 -8.00
N THR A 190 10.62 -20.12 -9.01
CA THR A 190 11.07 -21.30 -9.77
C THR A 190 12.18 -22.11 -9.06
N ILE A 191 12.72 -21.60 -7.95
CA ILE A 191 13.80 -22.22 -7.19
C ILE A 191 13.19 -23.27 -6.24
N ASP A 192 13.59 -24.54 -6.42
CA ASP A 192 13.25 -25.60 -5.47
C ASP A 192 14.12 -25.47 -4.21
N ARG A 193 13.57 -24.84 -3.18
CA ARG A 193 14.27 -24.58 -1.92
C ARG A 193 14.62 -25.82 -1.12
N SER A 194 13.89 -26.92 -1.30
CA SER A 194 14.13 -28.18 -0.60
C SER A 194 15.43 -28.87 -1.02
N ALA A 195 15.93 -28.54 -2.24
CA ALA A 195 17.15 -29.09 -2.81
C ALA A 195 18.40 -28.21 -2.54
N LEU A 196 18.26 -27.09 -1.79
CA LEU A 196 19.34 -26.13 -1.60
C LEU A 196 20.20 -26.47 -0.37
N LEU A 197 21.49 -26.17 -0.48
CA LEU A 197 22.40 -26.09 0.65
C LEU A 197 22.03 -24.88 1.53
N PRO A 198 22.22 -24.95 2.87
CA PRO A 198 21.84 -23.86 3.77
C PRO A 198 22.37 -22.47 3.33
N GLN A 199 23.63 -22.37 2.91
CA GLN A 199 24.25 -21.12 2.50
C GLN A 199 23.63 -20.51 1.23
N VAL A 200 23.15 -21.35 0.30
CA VAL A 200 22.46 -20.91 -0.92
C VAL A 200 21.02 -20.50 -0.58
N SER A 201 20.36 -21.30 0.25
CA SER A 201 19.01 -20.99 0.75
C SER A 201 18.99 -19.64 1.46
N ASP A 202 19.97 -19.37 2.34
CA ASP A 202 20.09 -18.09 3.06
C ASP A 202 20.24 -16.90 2.10
N GLY A 203 20.97 -17.07 1.00
CA GLY A 203 21.13 -16.04 -0.05
C GLY A 203 19.79 -15.73 -0.74
N VAL A 204 19.02 -16.77 -1.07
CA VAL A 204 17.68 -16.61 -1.69
C VAL A 204 16.73 -15.93 -0.72
N VAL A 205 16.72 -16.32 0.56
CA VAL A 205 15.88 -15.71 1.60
C VAL A 205 16.21 -14.23 1.78
N LYS A 206 17.50 -13.86 1.82
CA LYS A 206 17.92 -12.46 1.92
C LYS A 206 17.42 -11.61 0.76
N LEU A 207 17.38 -12.16 -0.46
CA LEU A 207 16.82 -11.44 -1.62
C LEU A 207 15.29 -11.32 -1.51
N ASP A 208 14.59 -12.39 -1.10
CA ASP A 208 13.15 -12.32 -0.83
C ASP A 208 12.81 -11.25 0.21
N ASP A 209 13.56 -11.22 1.33
CA ASP A 209 13.38 -10.24 2.40
C ASP A 209 13.66 -8.81 1.90
N ALA A 210 14.66 -8.62 1.03
CA ALA A 210 14.95 -7.32 0.44
C ALA A 210 13.80 -6.85 -0.46
N ILE A 211 13.26 -7.73 -1.29
CA ILE A 211 12.10 -7.44 -2.16
C ILE A 211 10.87 -7.12 -1.32
N ALA A 212 10.58 -7.93 -0.28
CA ALA A 212 9.46 -7.71 0.62
C ALA A 212 9.52 -6.36 1.37
N LYS A 213 10.72 -5.78 1.54
CA LYS A 213 10.90 -4.43 2.11
C LYS A 213 10.68 -3.32 1.08
N ILE A 214 11.01 -3.56 -0.19
CA ILE A 214 10.93 -2.57 -1.27
C ILE A 214 9.53 -2.49 -1.86
N GLU A 215 8.84 -3.62 -2.01
CA GLU A 215 7.53 -3.72 -2.64
C GLU A 215 6.47 -2.78 -2.03
N PRO A 216 6.33 -2.66 -0.69
CA PRO A 216 5.36 -1.75 -0.09
C PRO A 216 5.62 -0.27 -0.37
N VAL A 217 6.82 0.10 -0.79
CA VAL A 217 7.21 1.47 -1.17
C VAL A 217 7.09 1.66 -2.69
N LEU A 218 7.61 0.72 -3.47
CA LEU A 218 7.67 0.85 -4.93
C LEU A 218 6.28 0.78 -5.57
N THR A 219 5.41 -0.10 -5.12
CA THR A 219 4.07 -0.28 -5.71
C THR A 219 3.20 0.97 -5.62
N PRO A 220 3.06 1.65 -4.47
CA PRO A 220 2.33 2.92 -4.39
C PRO A 220 2.94 4.03 -5.25
N VAL A 221 4.28 4.13 -5.31
CA VAL A 221 4.97 5.11 -6.16
C VAL A 221 4.72 4.83 -7.63
N HIS A 222 4.82 3.56 -8.06
CA HIS A 222 4.49 3.15 -9.43
C HIS A 222 3.04 3.51 -9.77
N ASN A 223 2.07 3.16 -8.91
CA ASN A 223 0.67 3.47 -9.13
C ASN A 223 0.42 4.98 -9.24
N ALA A 224 1.03 5.77 -8.35
CA ALA A 224 0.91 7.22 -8.39
C ALA A 224 1.48 7.81 -9.69
N LEU A 225 2.67 7.38 -10.11
CA LEU A 225 3.32 7.87 -11.33
C LEU A 225 2.64 7.39 -12.61
N THR A 226 1.95 6.25 -12.58
CA THR A 226 1.09 5.80 -13.69
C THR A 226 -0.09 6.74 -13.91
N ILE A 227 -0.64 7.30 -12.83
CA ILE A 227 -1.80 8.19 -12.85
C ILE A 227 -1.40 9.64 -13.12
N LEU A 228 -0.33 10.10 -12.50
CA LEU A 228 0.00 11.52 -12.33
C LEU A 228 0.22 12.29 -13.65
N PRO A 229 0.92 11.76 -14.69
CA PRO A 229 1.08 12.49 -15.96
C PRO A 229 -0.25 12.84 -16.62
N LYS A 230 -1.16 11.85 -16.77
CA LYS A 230 -2.50 12.07 -17.31
C LYS A 230 -3.31 13.00 -16.40
N ALA A 231 -3.23 12.79 -15.09
CA ALA A 231 -3.91 13.63 -14.11
C ALA A 231 -3.45 15.09 -14.13
N LEU A 232 -2.23 15.37 -14.57
CA LEU A 232 -1.71 16.73 -14.77
C LEU A 232 -1.94 17.27 -16.19
N GLY A 233 -2.78 16.59 -16.97
CA GLY A 233 -3.17 17.06 -18.31
C GLY A 233 -2.08 16.89 -19.36
N ALA A 234 -1.23 15.86 -19.28
CA ALA A 234 -0.22 15.53 -20.30
C ALA A 234 -0.83 15.25 -21.68
N ASP A 235 -2.02 14.68 -21.70
CA ASP A 235 -2.71 14.24 -22.92
C ASP A 235 -3.94 15.12 -23.24
N GLY A 236 -4.08 16.27 -22.60
CA GLY A 236 -5.18 17.23 -22.73
C GLY A 236 -5.76 17.64 -21.37
N PRO A 237 -6.63 18.66 -21.37
CA PRO A 237 -7.22 19.16 -20.12
C PRO A 237 -7.96 18.07 -19.34
N GLN A 238 -7.76 18.07 -18.02
CA GLN A 238 -8.46 17.21 -17.06
C GLN A 238 -9.24 18.06 -16.07
N HIS A 239 -10.46 17.66 -15.77
CA HIS A 239 -11.38 18.38 -14.89
C HIS A 239 -11.62 17.62 -13.60
N TYR A 240 -11.33 18.24 -12.47
CA TYR A 240 -11.44 17.64 -11.14
C TYR A 240 -12.42 18.40 -10.29
N LEU A 241 -13.31 17.68 -9.62
CA LEU A 241 -14.04 18.26 -8.50
C LEU A 241 -13.25 18.03 -7.23
N LEU A 242 -12.94 19.10 -6.54
CA LEU A 242 -12.40 19.07 -5.17
C LEU A 242 -13.54 19.39 -4.22
N ILE A 243 -13.91 18.41 -3.37
CA ILE A 243 -14.90 18.61 -2.33
C ILE A 243 -14.20 18.92 -1.00
N PHE A 244 -14.66 19.99 -0.35
CA PHE A 244 -14.18 20.39 0.98
C PHE A 244 -15.14 19.83 2.02
N GLN A 245 -14.68 18.83 2.79
CA GLN A 245 -15.49 18.14 3.78
C GLN A 245 -15.45 18.87 5.12
N ASN A 246 -16.62 19.23 5.66
CA ASN A 246 -16.74 19.85 6.97
C ASN A 246 -16.90 18.79 8.07
N ASN A 247 -15.81 18.44 8.75
CA ASN A 247 -15.81 17.42 9.82
C ASN A 247 -16.56 17.86 11.09
N ALA A 248 -16.98 19.12 11.20
CA ALA A 248 -17.90 19.53 12.26
C ALA A 248 -19.35 19.07 12.03
N GLU A 249 -19.64 18.55 10.83
CA GLU A 249 -20.86 17.85 10.42
C GLU A 249 -20.43 16.49 9.84
N SER A 250 -20.14 15.54 10.70
CA SER A 250 -19.55 14.24 10.30
C SER A 250 -20.41 13.46 9.33
N ARG A 251 -19.76 12.83 8.36
CA ARG A 251 -20.34 11.88 7.41
C ARG A 251 -19.34 10.73 7.20
N GLY A 252 -19.79 9.64 6.65
CA GLY A 252 -18.99 8.43 6.44
C GLY A 252 -17.58 8.68 5.90
N THR A 253 -17.42 9.53 4.87
CA THR A 253 -16.10 9.87 4.30
C THR A 253 -15.36 11.01 5.02
N GLY A 254 -15.93 11.61 6.06
CA GLY A 254 -15.30 12.70 6.83
C GLY A 254 -16.26 13.80 7.23
N GLY A 255 -17.01 14.36 6.32
CA GLY A 255 -17.96 15.43 6.63
C GLY A 255 -18.85 15.85 5.46
N ASN A 256 -19.75 16.77 5.74
CA ASN A 256 -20.58 17.41 4.75
C ASN A 256 -19.73 18.07 3.65
N PRO A 257 -20.00 17.85 2.33
CA PRO A 257 -19.34 18.55 1.24
C PRO A 257 -19.79 20.02 1.16
N ALA A 258 -19.31 20.84 2.10
CA ALA A 258 -19.77 22.21 2.30
C ALA A 258 -19.45 23.15 1.12
N ALA A 259 -18.37 22.87 0.39
CA ALA A 259 -17.97 23.60 -0.82
C ALA A 259 -17.38 22.64 -1.83
N ILE A 260 -17.60 22.93 -3.12
CA ILE A 260 -17.10 22.17 -4.25
C ILE A 260 -16.37 23.11 -5.19
N ALA A 261 -15.16 22.74 -5.63
CA ALA A 261 -14.38 23.52 -6.59
C ALA A 261 -14.07 22.69 -7.82
N MET A 262 -14.20 23.29 -8.99
CA MET A 262 -13.68 22.71 -10.24
C MET A 262 -12.24 23.17 -10.43
N LEU A 263 -11.34 22.20 -10.53
CA LEU A 263 -9.96 22.38 -10.90
C LEU A 263 -9.77 21.90 -12.33
N THR A 264 -9.01 22.63 -13.12
CA THR A 264 -8.57 22.21 -14.46
C THR A 264 -7.07 22.05 -14.46
N ALA A 265 -6.59 20.85 -14.81
CA ALA A 265 -5.17 20.56 -15.01
C ALA A 265 -4.88 20.45 -16.52
N GLU A 266 -3.91 21.22 -17.00
CA GLU A 266 -3.49 21.21 -18.41
C GLU A 266 -1.97 21.45 -18.48
N ASN A 267 -1.25 20.53 -19.11
CA ASN A 267 0.21 20.61 -19.29
C ASN A 267 0.97 20.91 -17.96
N GLY A 268 0.54 20.26 -16.87
CA GLY A 268 1.16 20.41 -15.55
C GLY A 268 0.68 21.62 -14.76
N LYS A 269 -0.11 22.52 -15.34
CA LYS A 269 -0.69 23.66 -14.63
C LYS A 269 -2.06 23.29 -14.09
N ILE A 270 -2.28 23.59 -12.82
CA ILE A 270 -3.60 23.41 -12.19
C ILE A 270 -4.16 24.78 -11.88
N SER A 271 -5.42 24.98 -12.25
CA SER A 271 -6.15 26.24 -12.01
C SER A 271 -7.51 25.95 -11.38
N LEU A 272 -7.95 26.77 -10.46
CA LEU A 272 -9.30 26.77 -9.92
C LEU A 272 -10.18 27.59 -10.87
N THR A 273 -11.09 26.89 -11.56
CA THR A 273 -11.89 27.48 -12.65
C THR A 273 -13.31 27.81 -12.24
N GLN A 274 -13.86 27.11 -11.25
CA GLN A 274 -15.21 27.37 -10.74
C GLN A 274 -15.34 26.94 -9.30
N GLN A 275 -16.21 27.62 -8.53
CA GLN A 275 -16.58 27.24 -7.17
C GLN A 275 -18.11 27.17 -7.07
N ALA A 276 -18.60 26.24 -6.27
CA ALA A 276 -20.01 26.07 -5.95
C ALA A 276 -20.16 25.74 -4.46
N ASN A 277 -21.30 26.11 -3.90
CA ASN A 277 -21.72 25.69 -2.57
C ASN A 277 -22.96 24.77 -2.67
N SER A 278 -23.38 24.19 -1.55
CA SER A 278 -24.48 23.26 -1.53
C SER A 278 -25.82 23.86 -2.01
N THR A 279 -25.99 25.19 -1.94
CA THR A 279 -27.25 25.85 -2.36
C THR A 279 -27.36 26.06 -3.87
N ASP A 280 -26.27 25.83 -4.61
CA ASP A 280 -26.25 25.94 -6.10
C ASP A 280 -26.85 24.71 -6.77
N PHE A 281 -27.17 23.66 -6.01
CA PHE A 281 -27.71 22.39 -6.53
C PHE A 281 -29.21 22.25 -6.24
N ASN A 282 -29.92 21.46 -7.04
CA ASN A 282 -31.34 21.18 -6.89
C ASN A 282 -31.61 20.17 -5.74
N ASN A 283 -31.35 20.60 -4.50
CA ASN A 283 -31.54 19.77 -3.31
C ASN A 283 -33.00 19.50 -3.02
N GLY A 284 -33.29 18.33 -2.44
CA GLY A 284 -34.65 17.90 -2.09
C GLY A 284 -35.45 17.42 -3.31
N ARG A 285 -34.78 17.06 -4.40
CA ARG A 285 -35.37 16.47 -5.59
C ARG A 285 -36.21 15.21 -5.22
N PRO A 286 -37.24 14.85 -6.00
CA PRO A 286 -38.12 13.70 -5.68
C PRO A 286 -37.37 12.35 -5.75
N ASP A 287 -36.44 12.20 -6.70
CA ASP A 287 -35.66 10.99 -6.93
C ASP A 287 -34.17 11.27 -6.80
N PRO A 288 -33.33 10.27 -6.42
CA PRO A 288 -31.87 10.38 -6.43
C PRO A 288 -31.32 10.84 -7.78
N VAL A 289 -30.21 11.60 -7.78
CA VAL A 289 -29.55 12.13 -8.98
C VAL A 289 -29.00 11.03 -9.90
N ILE A 290 -28.71 9.86 -9.34
CA ILE A 290 -28.41 8.60 -10.03
C ILE A 290 -29.13 7.45 -9.34
N ALA A 291 -29.25 6.30 -10.03
CA ALA A 291 -29.67 5.07 -9.38
C ALA A 291 -28.67 4.67 -8.30
N LEU A 292 -29.14 4.48 -7.07
CA LEU A 292 -28.31 4.09 -5.94
C LEU A 292 -28.09 2.57 -5.92
N ASN A 293 -26.98 2.14 -5.33
CA ASN A 293 -26.82 0.74 -4.93
C ASN A 293 -27.89 0.40 -3.87
N PRO A 294 -28.68 -0.67 -4.04
CA PRO A 294 -29.74 -1.04 -3.09
C PRO A 294 -29.24 -1.23 -1.65
N GLU A 295 -28.01 -1.74 -1.44
CA GLU A 295 -27.43 -1.89 -0.11
C GLU A 295 -27.11 -0.52 0.52
N THR A 296 -26.61 0.43 -0.26
CA THR A 296 -26.35 1.81 0.16
C THR A 296 -27.65 2.52 0.51
N GLU A 297 -28.69 2.38 -0.33
CA GLU A 297 -30.01 2.96 -0.07
C GLU A 297 -30.65 2.38 1.20
N ALA A 298 -30.50 1.07 1.45
CA ALA A 298 -31.02 0.42 2.64
C ALA A 298 -30.38 0.95 3.95
N LEU A 299 -29.09 1.33 3.92
CA LEU A 299 -28.34 1.84 5.08
C LEU A 299 -28.56 3.33 5.31
N TYR A 300 -28.45 4.14 4.25
CA TYR A 300 -28.37 5.60 4.32
C TYR A 300 -29.65 6.30 3.86
N GLY A 301 -30.56 5.56 3.23
CA GLY A 301 -31.77 6.10 2.60
C GLY A 301 -31.50 6.78 1.27
N ASP A 302 -32.56 7.17 0.58
CA ASP A 302 -32.50 7.85 -0.73
C ASP A 302 -31.93 9.27 -0.66
N LYS A 303 -31.87 9.86 0.53
CA LYS A 303 -31.35 11.21 0.78
C LYS A 303 -29.91 11.39 0.29
N ILE A 304 -29.09 10.32 0.29
CA ILE A 304 -27.69 10.34 -0.21
C ILE A 304 -27.59 10.80 -1.67
N GLY A 305 -28.62 10.54 -2.48
CA GLY A 305 -28.69 11.00 -3.88
C GLY A 305 -29.64 12.17 -4.11
N ARG A 306 -30.39 12.62 -3.08
CA ARG A 306 -31.39 13.70 -3.20
C ARG A 306 -30.92 15.04 -2.66
N TYR A 307 -29.85 15.02 -1.88
CA TYR A 307 -29.20 16.20 -1.31
C TYR A 307 -27.70 16.10 -1.55
N VAL A 308 -27.09 17.14 -2.12
CA VAL A 308 -25.65 17.16 -2.34
C VAL A 308 -24.88 17.07 -1.02
N GLN A 309 -25.43 17.64 0.05
CA GLN A 309 -24.87 17.62 1.41
C GLN A 309 -24.78 16.22 2.00
N ASP A 310 -25.61 15.28 1.52
CA ASP A 310 -25.67 13.90 2.01
C ASP A 310 -24.87 12.92 1.13
N SER A 311 -24.26 13.39 0.04
CA SER A 311 -23.50 12.53 -0.88
C SER A 311 -22.28 11.82 -0.27
N THR A 312 -21.85 12.24 0.91
CA THR A 312 -20.69 11.72 1.67
C THR A 312 -21.07 10.78 2.83
N LEU A 313 -22.35 10.38 2.95
CA LEU A 313 -22.82 9.48 4.01
C LEU A 313 -22.21 8.07 3.91
N SER A 314 -22.12 7.50 2.69
CA SER A 314 -21.43 6.21 2.50
C SER A 314 -19.93 6.36 2.74
N PRO A 315 -19.29 5.40 3.44
CA PRO A 315 -17.83 5.44 3.64
C PRO A 315 -17.03 5.08 2.38
N ASP A 316 -17.69 4.64 1.31
CA ASP A 316 -17.02 4.36 0.02
C ASP A 316 -16.94 5.64 -0.81
N PHE A 317 -15.73 6.16 -0.93
CA PHE A 317 -15.51 7.40 -1.67
C PHE A 317 -15.79 7.27 -3.17
N SER A 318 -15.78 6.06 -3.75
CA SER A 318 -16.17 5.87 -5.15
C SER A 318 -17.66 6.08 -5.37
N GLU A 319 -18.51 5.69 -4.43
CA GLU A 319 -19.94 6.00 -4.46
C GLU A 319 -20.18 7.52 -4.33
N THR A 320 -19.53 8.15 -3.34
CA THR A 320 -19.55 9.63 -3.19
C THR A 320 -19.17 10.31 -4.51
N ALA A 321 -18.08 9.88 -5.13
CA ALA A 321 -17.59 10.48 -6.38
C ALA A 321 -18.58 10.34 -7.55
N GLN A 322 -19.27 9.20 -7.65
CA GLN A 322 -20.31 8.99 -8.67
C GLN A 322 -21.48 9.94 -8.46
N ILE A 323 -21.95 10.07 -7.22
CA ILE A 323 -23.07 10.94 -6.86
C ILE A 323 -22.72 12.41 -7.11
N VAL A 324 -21.53 12.87 -6.66
CA VAL A 324 -21.09 14.26 -6.82
C VAL A 324 -20.87 14.61 -8.29
N ARG A 325 -20.33 13.69 -9.11
CA ARG A 325 -20.24 13.90 -10.58
C ARG A 325 -21.61 14.09 -11.22
N ALA A 326 -22.59 13.31 -10.81
CA ALA A 326 -23.95 13.42 -11.33
C ALA A 326 -24.61 14.76 -10.95
N TRP A 327 -24.44 15.21 -9.70
CA TRP A 327 -24.88 16.54 -9.28
C TRP A 327 -24.23 17.65 -10.09
N TRP A 328 -22.91 17.55 -10.33
CA TRP A 328 -22.21 18.55 -11.14
C TRP A 328 -22.64 18.55 -12.61
N ALA A 329 -22.82 17.36 -13.19
CA ALA A 329 -23.29 17.20 -14.56
C ALA A 329 -24.70 17.79 -14.75
N GLU A 330 -25.60 17.60 -13.78
CA GLU A 330 -26.95 18.17 -13.81
C GLU A 330 -26.90 19.72 -13.71
N ALA A 331 -26.06 20.26 -12.82
CA ALA A 331 -26.02 21.70 -12.59
C ALA A 331 -25.24 22.49 -13.66
N TYR A 332 -24.14 21.91 -14.17
CA TYR A 332 -23.19 22.66 -14.99
C TYR A 332 -22.83 22.01 -16.33
N GLY A 333 -23.14 20.72 -16.54
CA GLY A 333 -22.88 20.01 -17.79
C GLY A 333 -21.42 19.73 -18.12
N THR A 334 -20.47 20.14 -17.25
CA THR A 334 -19.03 19.93 -17.48
C THR A 334 -18.64 18.51 -17.13
N PRO A 335 -17.95 17.75 -18.02
CA PRO A 335 -17.40 16.44 -17.70
C PRO A 335 -16.39 16.51 -16.53
N VAL A 336 -16.35 15.45 -15.72
CA VAL A 336 -15.49 15.36 -14.54
C VAL A 336 -14.65 14.09 -14.62
N ASP A 337 -13.33 14.26 -14.72
CA ASP A 337 -12.37 13.15 -14.86
C ASP A 337 -12.06 12.48 -13.51
N ALA A 338 -12.09 13.23 -12.41
CA ALA A 338 -12.01 12.67 -11.08
C ALA A 338 -12.64 13.58 -10.03
N VAL A 339 -12.93 12.98 -8.86
CA VAL A 339 -13.33 13.70 -7.64
C VAL A 339 -12.24 13.49 -6.61
N ALA A 340 -11.80 14.57 -5.98
CA ALA A 340 -10.92 14.57 -4.82
C ALA A 340 -11.64 15.15 -3.62
N SER A 341 -11.22 14.78 -2.42
CA SER A 341 -11.71 15.39 -1.18
C SER A 341 -10.57 15.81 -0.28
N ILE A 342 -10.81 16.86 0.49
CA ILE A 342 -9.91 17.33 1.54
C ILE A 342 -10.72 17.92 2.69
N ASP A 343 -10.19 17.87 3.90
CA ASP A 343 -10.79 18.48 5.09
C ASP A 343 -9.87 19.56 5.71
N PRO A 344 -10.37 20.42 6.63
CA PRO A 344 -9.56 21.45 7.28
C PRO A 344 -8.40 20.91 8.12
N VAL A 345 -8.48 19.66 8.61
CA VAL A 345 -7.36 19.03 9.33
C VAL A 345 -6.22 18.71 8.36
N ALA A 346 -6.52 18.08 7.21
CA ALA A 346 -5.53 17.87 6.14
C ALA A 346 -4.95 19.20 5.64
N LEU A 347 -5.80 20.24 5.51
CA LEU A 347 -5.36 21.58 5.16
C LEU A 347 -4.34 22.13 6.17
N SER A 348 -4.53 21.86 7.47
CA SER A 348 -3.57 22.26 8.51
C SER A 348 -2.20 21.62 8.32
N TYR A 349 -2.14 20.36 7.85
CA TYR A 349 -0.87 19.66 7.54
C TYR A 349 -0.16 20.32 6.35
N LEU A 350 -0.92 20.67 5.30
CA LEU A 350 -0.38 21.36 4.14
C LEU A 350 0.15 22.76 4.53
N LEU A 351 -0.59 23.51 5.34
CA LEU A 351 -0.16 24.82 5.83
C LEU A 351 1.12 24.75 6.68
N ARG A 352 1.35 23.67 7.43
CA ARG A 352 2.64 23.47 8.11
C ARG A 352 3.78 23.25 7.14
N ALA A 353 3.52 22.65 5.97
CA ALA A 353 4.53 22.40 4.96
C ALA A 353 4.85 23.64 4.10
N ILE A 354 3.83 24.46 3.76
CA ILE A 354 4.00 25.63 2.87
C ILE A 354 4.20 26.95 3.64
N GLY A 355 3.86 26.97 4.93
CA GLY A 355 3.88 28.18 5.75
C GLY A 355 2.53 28.91 5.80
N PRO A 356 2.45 30.00 6.60
CA PRO A 356 1.24 30.82 6.75
C PRO A 356 0.83 31.47 5.42
N VAL A 357 -0.49 31.57 5.20
CA VAL A 357 -1.07 32.24 4.03
C VAL A 357 -2.07 33.32 4.51
N THR A 358 -1.98 34.54 3.97
CA THR A 358 -2.87 35.63 4.34
C THR A 358 -3.93 35.84 3.26
N MET A 359 -5.18 35.80 3.67
CA MET A 359 -6.32 36.07 2.81
C MET A 359 -6.39 37.53 2.40
N PRO A 360 -6.90 37.84 1.20
CA PRO A 360 -7.09 39.23 0.78
C PRO A 360 -8.18 39.93 1.60
N GLU A 361 -8.16 41.25 1.55
CA GLU A 361 -9.30 42.03 2.04
C GLU A 361 -10.61 41.64 1.33
N PRO A 362 -11.77 41.66 1.98
CA PRO A 362 -12.01 42.29 3.29
C PRO A 362 -11.73 41.42 4.52
N PHE A 363 -11.27 40.16 4.33
CA PHE A 363 -11.09 39.22 5.44
C PHE A 363 -9.77 39.43 6.18
N GLY A 364 -8.63 39.54 5.47
CA GLY A 364 -7.30 39.80 6.03
C GLY A 364 -6.76 38.74 7.00
N GLU A 365 -7.45 37.61 7.16
CA GLU A 365 -7.08 36.54 8.07
C GLU A 365 -5.80 35.82 7.58
N THR A 366 -4.92 35.48 8.50
CA THR A 366 -3.78 34.61 8.22
C THR A 366 -4.08 33.20 8.67
N LEU A 367 -4.15 32.28 7.71
CA LEU A 367 -4.31 30.84 7.94
C LEU A 367 -2.95 30.23 8.23
N THR A 368 -2.88 29.43 9.28
CA THR A 368 -1.68 28.70 9.73
C THR A 368 -2.04 27.24 9.99
N GLY A 369 -1.03 26.36 10.10
CA GLY A 369 -1.27 24.98 10.50
C GLY A 369 -1.94 24.82 11.88
N ASP A 370 -1.92 25.84 12.72
CA ASP A 370 -2.47 25.75 14.09
C ASP A 370 -3.86 26.36 14.21
N ASN A 371 -4.20 27.39 13.41
CA ASN A 371 -5.50 28.05 13.51
C ASN A 371 -6.50 27.64 12.41
N ALA A 372 -6.08 26.97 11.35
CA ALA A 372 -6.98 26.62 10.23
C ALA A 372 -8.19 25.78 10.71
N VAL A 373 -7.98 24.80 11.56
CA VAL A 373 -9.06 23.94 12.08
C VAL A 373 -10.06 24.72 12.93
N PRO A 374 -9.67 25.40 14.03
CA PRO A 374 -10.63 26.17 14.83
C PRO A 374 -11.28 27.29 14.03
N LEU A 375 -10.53 28.00 13.18
CA LEU A 375 -11.08 29.11 12.39
C LEU A 375 -12.14 28.62 11.39
N LEU A 376 -11.82 27.57 10.59
CA LEU A 376 -12.69 27.10 9.51
C LEU A 376 -13.88 26.26 9.99
N LEU A 377 -13.76 25.57 11.15
CA LEU A 377 -14.80 24.66 11.63
C LEU A 377 -15.65 25.21 12.78
N ASN A 378 -15.25 26.35 13.39
CA ASN A 378 -15.98 26.89 14.54
C ASN A 378 -16.02 28.42 14.55
N GLU A 379 -14.87 29.13 14.61
CA GLU A 379 -14.80 30.57 14.88
C GLU A 379 -15.42 31.42 13.77
N ALA A 380 -15.28 30.97 12.48
CA ALA A 380 -15.84 31.71 11.34
C ALA A 380 -17.36 31.89 11.45
N TYR A 381 -18.07 30.92 12.03
CA TYR A 381 -19.52 30.97 12.20
C TYR A 381 -19.98 31.99 13.23
N ALA A 382 -19.17 32.26 14.25
CA ALA A 382 -19.39 33.33 15.21
C ALA A 382 -18.99 34.71 14.68
N LYS A 383 -17.86 34.74 13.92
CA LYS A 383 -17.30 35.98 13.39
C LYS A 383 -18.12 36.55 12.23
N TYR A 384 -18.67 35.67 11.38
CA TYR A 384 -19.44 36.00 10.19
C TYR A 384 -20.85 35.39 10.27
N PRO A 385 -21.78 36.03 11.01
CA PRO A 385 -23.13 35.46 11.21
C PRO A 385 -24.02 35.45 9.96
N ASP A 386 -23.70 36.27 8.93
CA ASP A 386 -24.40 36.24 7.64
C ASP A 386 -23.90 35.07 6.78
N PRO A 387 -24.76 34.11 6.38
CA PRO A 387 -24.39 32.99 5.56
C PRO A 387 -23.69 33.33 4.23
N LYS A 388 -24.06 34.44 3.59
CA LYS A 388 -23.42 34.92 2.35
C LYS A 388 -21.98 35.38 2.58
N VAL A 389 -21.72 35.99 3.74
CA VAL A 389 -20.36 36.41 4.12
C VAL A 389 -19.53 35.19 4.49
N GLN A 390 -20.13 34.17 5.14
CA GLN A 390 -19.48 32.89 5.41
C GLN A 390 -19.06 32.19 4.09
N ASP A 391 -19.97 32.07 3.14
CA ASP A 391 -19.67 31.47 1.83
C ASP A 391 -18.52 32.19 1.13
N ALA A 392 -18.55 33.55 1.13
CA ALA A 392 -17.47 34.33 0.54
C ALA A 392 -16.13 34.15 1.29
N PHE A 393 -16.16 34.02 2.63
CA PHE A 393 -14.97 33.73 3.44
C PHE A 393 -14.38 32.37 3.10
N PHE A 394 -15.18 31.31 3.06
CA PHE A 394 -14.71 29.96 2.72
C PHE A 394 -14.19 29.87 1.29
N ALA A 395 -14.85 30.52 0.34
CA ALA A 395 -14.40 30.58 -1.04
C ALA A 395 -13.04 31.31 -1.18
N ALA A 396 -12.87 32.42 -0.44
CA ALA A 396 -11.60 33.16 -0.42
C ALA A 396 -10.49 32.33 0.27
N ALA A 397 -10.79 31.65 1.38
CA ALA A 397 -9.85 30.77 2.06
C ALA A 397 -9.38 29.64 1.15
N ALA A 398 -10.31 28.92 0.51
CA ALA A 398 -10.00 27.85 -0.43
C ALA A 398 -9.11 28.33 -1.57
N LYS A 399 -9.45 29.47 -2.20
CA LYS A 399 -8.65 30.06 -3.27
C LYS A 399 -7.25 30.47 -2.80
N THR A 400 -7.14 31.13 -1.65
CA THR A 400 -5.86 31.60 -1.12
C THR A 400 -4.91 30.44 -0.83
N VAL A 401 -5.40 29.38 -0.20
CA VAL A 401 -4.57 28.20 0.08
C VAL A 401 -4.23 27.46 -1.20
N PHE A 402 -5.17 27.33 -2.13
CA PHE A 402 -4.90 26.73 -3.45
C PHE A 402 -3.79 27.49 -4.19
N ASP A 403 -3.91 28.80 -4.32
CA ASP A 403 -2.91 29.65 -4.98
C ASP A 403 -1.53 29.52 -4.30
N ALA A 404 -1.50 29.44 -2.98
CA ALA A 404 -0.26 29.23 -2.24
C ALA A 404 0.34 27.84 -2.52
N LEU A 405 -0.46 26.79 -2.56
CA LEU A 405 0.01 25.41 -2.84
C LEU A 405 0.63 25.29 -4.23
N VAL A 406 0.02 25.91 -5.26
CA VAL A 406 0.54 25.81 -6.64
C VAL A 406 1.73 26.74 -6.90
N THR A 407 1.96 27.75 -6.06
CA THR A 407 3.08 28.70 -6.20
C THR A 407 4.16 28.53 -5.13
N ALA A 408 3.93 27.70 -4.12
CA ALA A 408 4.85 27.55 -2.99
C ALA A 408 6.18 26.92 -3.40
N HIS A 409 7.26 27.45 -2.84
CA HIS A 409 8.57 26.83 -2.85
C HIS A 409 8.73 25.94 -1.60
N ALA A 410 7.74 25.07 -1.36
CA ALA A 410 7.72 24.21 -0.20
C ALA A 410 8.85 23.15 -0.23
N ASP A 411 9.26 22.68 0.93
CA ASP A 411 10.11 21.50 1.02
C ASP A 411 9.32 20.27 0.49
N PRO A 412 9.78 19.62 -0.58
CA PRO A 412 9.10 18.45 -1.16
C PRO A 412 8.81 17.35 -0.16
N LYS A 413 9.75 17.11 0.76
CA LYS A 413 9.62 16.09 1.79
C LYS A 413 8.53 16.43 2.79
N ALA A 414 8.45 17.69 3.23
CA ALA A 414 7.40 18.15 4.12
C ALA A 414 6.01 18.05 3.48
N LEU A 415 5.90 18.46 2.20
CA LEU A 415 4.65 18.36 1.45
C LEU A 415 4.21 16.90 1.24
N LEU A 416 5.13 16.03 0.83
CA LEU A 416 4.85 14.60 0.66
C LEU A 416 4.43 13.94 1.99
N THR A 417 5.09 14.32 3.10
CA THR A 417 4.73 13.84 4.44
C THR A 417 3.31 14.26 4.81
N ALA A 418 2.94 15.53 4.57
CA ALA A 418 1.60 16.06 4.83
C ALA A 418 0.51 15.36 4.00
N LEU A 419 0.75 15.15 2.70
CA LEU A 419 -0.17 14.45 1.80
C LEU A 419 -0.31 12.97 2.18
N THR A 420 0.78 12.31 2.53
CA THR A 420 0.78 10.90 2.97
C THR A 420 0.01 10.74 4.28
N GLN A 421 0.23 11.65 5.25
CA GLN A 421 -0.50 11.65 6.50
C GLN A 421 -2.00 11.86 6.25
N ALA A 422 -2.38 12.87 5.48
CA ALA A 422 -3.77 13.17 5.16
C ALA A 422 -4.46 11.97 4.46
N SER A 423 -3.76 11.32 3.53
CA SER A 423 -4.28 10.12 2.85
C SER A 423 -4.44 8.95 3.81
N ASN A 424 -3.44 8.63 4.64
CA ASN A 424 -3.51 7.51 5.59
C ASN A 424 -4.60 7.70 6.65
N GLU A 425 -4.94 8.93 6.97
CA GLU A 425 -6.05 9.27 7.88
C GLU A 425 -7.42 9.32 7.18
N GLY A 426 -7.50 9.03 5.86
CA GLY A 426 -8.73 9.11 5.08
C GLY A 426 -9.25 10.53 4.84
N ARG A 427 -8.41 11.57 5.02
CA ARG A 427 -8.77 13.00 4.88
C ARG A 427 -8.52 13.54 3.47
N LEU A 428 -7.66 12.89 2.72
CA LEU A 428 -7.37 13.15 1.31
C LEU A 428 -7.70 11.90 0.52
N MET A 429 -8.72 11.97 -0.32
CA MET A 429 -9.16 10.87 -1.17
C MET A 429 -9.25 11.32 -2.62
N TYR A 430 -9.13 10.35 -3.54
CA TYR A 430 -9.16 10.60 -4.98
C TYR A 430 -9.82 9.42 -5.71
N SER A 431 -10.87 9.71 -6.48
CA SER A 431 -11.63 8.72 -7.26
C SER A 431 -11.70 9.14 -8.73
N PRO A 432 -10.88 8.54 -9.62
CA PRO A 432 -10.91 8.79 -11.06
C PRO A 432 -12.15 8.16 -11.72
N SER A 433 -12.56 8.72 -12.86
CA SER A 433 -13.59 8.11 -13.74
C SER A 433 -13.01 6.99 -14.62
N ASP A 434 -11.71 6.98 -14.81
CA ASP A 434 -10.97 5.96 -15.56
C ASP A 434 -10.87 4.67 -14.73
N GLU A 435 -11.46 3.57 -15.22
CA GLU A 435 -11.51 2.29 -14.50
C GLU A 435 -10.12 1.68 -14.26
N ALA A 436 -9.16 1.90 -15.16
CA ALA A 436 -7.81 1.37 -14.98
C ALA A 436 -7.11 2.07 -13.82
N GLN A 437 -7.24 3.40 -13.73
CA GLN A 437 -6.72 4.19 -12.60
C GLN A 437 -7.45 3.84 -11.30
N ALA A 438 -8.78 3.67 -11.33
CA ALA A 438 -9.57 3.29 -10.15
C ALA A 438 -9.11 1.93 -9.59
N LYS A 439 -8.79 0.95 -10.45
CA LYS A 439 -8.25 -0.35 -10.03
C LYS A 439 -6.89 -0.24 -9.32
N LEU A 440 -6.02 0.68 -9.75
CA LEU A 440 -4.73 0.92 -9.10
C LEU A 440 -4.88 1.48 -7.67
N LEU A 441 -5.95 2.21 -7.42
CA LEU A 441 -6.23 2.86 -6.14
C LEU A 441 -7.15 2.04 -5.22
N ALA A 442 -7.79 0.99 -5.75
CA ALA A 442 -8.73 0.18 -4.98
C ALA A 442 -8.10 -0.41 -3.70
N GLY A 443 -8.80 -0.24 -2.58
CA GLY A 443 -8.35 -0.68 -1.26
C GLY A 443 -7.21 0.14 -0.65
N THR A 444 -6.68 1.15 -1.34
CA THR A 444 -5.69 2.08 -0.77
C THR A 444 -6.38 3.19 0.05
N PRO A 445 -5.70 3.81 1.02
CA PRO A 445 -6.25 4.95 1.75
C PRO A 445 -6.68 6.10 0.84
N VAL A 446 -5.87 6.44 -0.18
CA VAL A 446 -6.19 7.54 -1.12
C VAL A 446 -7.37 7.22 -2.03
N GLY A 447 -7.62 5.94 -2.36
CA GLY A 447 -8.81 5.53 -3.11
C GLY A 447 -10.10 5.67 -2.31
N GLY A 448 -10.01 5.67 -0.97
CA GLY A 448 -11.14 5.82 -0.07
C GLY A 448 -12.15 4.66 -0.10
N ASN A 449 -11.79 3.53 -0.73
CA ASN A 449 -12.62 2.32 -0.77
C ASN A 449 -12.22 1.36 0.34
N MET A 450 -13.18 0.65 0.89
CA MET A 450 -12.87 -0.51 1.73
C MET A 450 -12.33 -1.66 0.87
N PRO A 451 -11.33 -2.46 1.35
CA PRO A 451 -10.87 -3.62 0.63
C PRO A 451 -11.99 -4.62 0.32
N ALA A 452 -11.96 -5.22 -0.89
CA ALA A 452 -12.97 -6.16 -1.34
C ALA A 452 -12.79 -7.59 -0.78
N ASP A 453 -11.65 -7.88 -0.14
CA ASP A 453 -11.35 -9.16 0.50
C ASP A 453 -10.52 -8.95 1.79
N ASN A 454 -10.25 -10.05 2.50
CA ASN A 454 -9.49 -10.03 3.75
C ASN A 454 -8.03 -10.50 3.59
N ALA A 455 -7.55 -10.77 2.36
CA ALA A 455 -6.27 -11.47 2.16
C ALA A 455 -5.05 -10.61 2.46
N LYS A 456 -5.08 -9.33 2.07
CA LYS A 456 -3.98 -8.38 2.28
C LYS A 456 -4.08 -7.70 3.65
N THR A 457 -5.27 -7.21 3.97
CA THR A 457 -5.64 -6.65 5.27
C THR A 457 -7.03 -7.13 5.65
N THR A 458 -7.30 -7.26 6.94
CA THR A 458 -8.63 -7.55 7.48
C THR A 458 -9.14 -6.28 8.13
N ASP A 459 -10.13 -5.64 7.51
CA ASP A 459 -10.58 -4.32 7.94
C ASP A 459 -11.89 -4.40 8.72
N LEU A 460 -11.92 -3.77 9.89
CA LEU A 460 -13.11 -3.32 10.58
C LEU A 460 -13.37 -1.87 10.23
N GLY A 461 -14.63 -1.51 10.01
CA GLY A 461 -15.02 -0.12 9.73
C GLY A 461 -15.83 0.47 10.89
N VAL A 462 -15.53 1.72 11.25
CA VAL A 462 -16.28 2.50 12.23
C VAL A 462 -16.60 3.86 11.62
N TYR A 463 -17.83 4.03 11.20
CA TYR A 463 -18.25 5.28 10.55
C TYR A 463 -19.38 5.92 11.28
N ILE A 464 -19.46 7.24 11.22
CA ILE A 464 -20.50 8.02 11.88
C ILE A 464 -21.10 9.06 10.93
N ASP A 465 -22.40 9.28 11.09
CA ASP A 465 -23.15 10.34 10.42
C ASP A 465 -23.85 11.23 11.46
N ASP A 466 -23.64 12.54 11.39
CA ASP A 466 -24.43 13.52 12.14
C ASP A 466 -25.86 13.61 11.62
N LEU A 467 -26.81 13.52 12.52
CA LEU A 467 -28.25 13.69 12.24
C LEU A 467 -28.84 14.99 12.81
N THR A 468 -28.01 15.81 13.47
CA THR A 468 -28.49 17.01 14.16
C THR A 468 -28.70 18.20 13.24
N ALA A 469 -28.16 18.17 12.01
CA ALA A 469 -28.06 19.35 11.13
C ALA A 469 -27.39 20.53 11.87
N SER A 470 -26.32 20.23 12.58
CA SER A 470 -25.54 21.16 13.40
C SER A 470 -24.05 20.98 13.11
N LYS A 471 -23.20 21.78 13.77
CA LYS A 471 -21.74 21.66 13.70
C LYS A 471 -21.17 21.20 15.05
N LEU A 472 -21.96 20.42 15.79
CA LEU A 472 -21.60 19.94 17.12
C LEU A 472 -20.50 18.88 17.12
N ASP A 473 -20.24 18.23 15.98
CA ASP A 473 -19.15 17.26 15.86
C ASP A 473 -17.75 17.90 16.00
N TYR A 474 -17.63 19.21 15.91
CA TYR A 474 -16.45 19.93 16.36
C TYR A 474 -16.06 19.60 17.81
N TYR A 475 -17.07 19.35 18.66
CA TYR A 475 -16.90 19.01 20.08
C TYR A 475 -16.87 17.51 20.34
N MET A 476 -17.11 16.68 19.30
CA MET A 476 -17.11 15.24 19.47
C MET A 476 -15.68 14.67 19.54
N GLN A 477 -15.52 13.65 20.40
CA GLN A 477 -14.32 12.81 20.44
C GLN A 477 -14.72 11.36 20.24
N MET A 478 -13.88 10.64 19.50
CA MET A 478 -14.05 9.21 19.25
C MET A 478 -12.77 8.46 19.61
N SER A 479 -12.91 7.27 20.21
CA SER A 479 -11.82 6.31 20.34
C SER A 479 -12.33 4.91 19.99
N ILE A 480 -11.45 4.05 19.45
CA ILE A 480 -11.81 2.72 18.95
C ILE A 480 -10.88 1.68 19.55
N ALA A 481 -11.47 0.59 20.06
CA ALA A 481 -10.76 -0.62 20.43
C ALA A 481 -11.24 -1.76 19.53
N ALA A 482 -10.33 -2.35 18.75
CA ALA A 482 -10.60 -3.48 17.87
C ALA A 482 -9.93 -4.75 18.40
N SER A 483 -10.59 -5.89 18.26
CA SER A 483 -9.98 -7.18 18.60
C SER A 483 -10.29 -8.27 17.60
N SER A 484 -9.43 -9.28 17.51
CA SER A 484 -9.59 -10.45 16.66
C SER A 484 -8.96 -11.69 17.24
N THR A 485 -9.59 -12.85 17.00
CA THR A 485 -9.03 -14.17 17.33
C THR A 485 -8.46 -14.88 16.09
N GLN A 486 -8.33 -14.21 14.95
CA GLN A 486 -7.98 -14.80 13.65
C GLN A 486 -6.67 -15.62 13.66
N CYS A 487 -5.68 -15.24 14.47
CA CYS A 487 -4.42 -15.98 14.57
C CYS A 487 -4.44 -17.10 15.62
N GLN A 488 -5.41 -17.09 16.53
CA GLN A 488 -5.62 -18.15 17.53
C GLN A 488 -6.65 -19.18 17.09
N LYS A 489 -7.67 -18.77 16.34
CA LYS A 489 -8.80 -19.60 15.88
C LYS A 489 -9.08 -19.33 14.39
N PRO A 490 -8.17 -19.70 13.45
CA PRO A 490 -8.31 -19.37 12.05
C PRO A 490 -9.52 -20.03 11.37
N ASP A 491 -10.02 -21.14 11.91
CA ASP A 491 -11.17 -21.88 11.34
C ASP A 491 -12.52 -21.23 11.68
N ALA A 492 -12.59 -20.43 12.75
CA ALA A 492 -13.78 -19.73 13.20
C ALA A 492 -13.39 -18.42 13.91
N PRO A 493 -12.81 -17.47 13.20
CA PRO A 493 -12.34 -16.22 13.81
C PRO A 493 -13.51 -15.34 14.24
N THR A 494 -13.29 -14.63 15.34
CA THR A 494 -14.21 -13.60 15.82
C THR A 494 -13.51 -12.25 15.76
N PHE A 495 -14.29 -11.22 15.53
CA PHE A 495 -13.83 -9.84 15.44
C PHE A 495 -14.75 -8.96 16.28
N SER A 496 -14.23 -7.92 16.89
CA SER A 496 -15.05 -6.92 17.55
C SER A 496 -14.46 -5.53 17.40
N SER A 497 -15.34 -4.55 17.36
CA SER A 497 -15.02 -3.13 17.47
C SER A 497 -15.84 -2.52 18.62
N THR A 498 -15.16 -1.78 19.48
CA THR A 498 -15.76 -0.97 20.55
C THR A 498 -15.43 0.49 20.29
N VAL A 499 -16.46 1.30 20.17
CA VAL A 499 -16.39 2.74 19.90
C VAL A 499 -16.85 3.48 21.11
N THR A 500 -16.03 4.40 21.61
CA THR A 500 -16.43 5.35 22.64
C THR A 500 -16.56 6.72 22.01
N LEU A 501 -17.75 7.29 22.07
CA LEU A 501 -18.07 8.65 21.65
C LEU A 501 -18.25 9.53 22.89
N GLN A 502 -17.73 10.76 22.84
CA GLN A 502 -17.91 11.75 23.90
C GLN A 502 -18.27 13.11 23.29
N ASN A 503 -19.38 13.68 23.72
CA ASN A 503 -19.72 15.08 23.48
C ASN A 503 -19.00 15.94 24.54
N THR A 504 -17.90 16.60 24.13
CA THR A 504 -17.07 17.40 25.04
C THR A 504 -17.53 18.86 25.19
N LEU A 505 -18.70 19.20 24.62
CA LEU A 505 -19.28 20.53 24.78
C LEU A 505 -19.57 20.80 26.25
N ASP A 506 -19.08 21.92 26.75
CA ASP A 506 -19.43 22.37 28.10
C ASP A 506 -20.92 22.75 28.15
N PRO A 507 -21.73 22.13 29.04
CA PRO A 507 -23.14 22.52 29.21
C PRO A 507 -23.33 24.04 29.46
N ALA A 508 -22.40 24.70 30.09
CA ALA A 508 -22.45 26.16 30.32
C ALA A 508 -22.25 26.97 29.03
N ALA A 509 -21.61 26.41 28.00
CA ALA A 509 -21.39 27.10 26.74
C ALA A 509 -22.62 27.00 25.78
N VAL A 510 -23.54 26.08 26.01
CA VAL A 510 -24.70 25.81 25.11
C VAL A 510 -25.52 27.07 24.80
N PRO A 511 -25.90 27.94 25.79
CA PRO A 511 -26.69 29.13 25.49
C PRO A 511 -25.99 30.14 24.58
N GLY A 512 -24.66 30.13 24.55
CA GLY A 512 -23.81 31.05 23.77
C GLY A 512 -23.45 30.56 22.36
N LEU A 513 -23.89 29.36 21.97
CA LEU A 513 -23.59 28.80 20.63
C LEU A 513 -24.25 29.65 19.53
N PRO A 514 -23.51 29.99 18.45
CA PRO A 514 -24.10 30.60 17.26
C PRO A 514 -25.24 29.74 16.71
N VAL A 515 -26.30 30.36 16.21
CA VAL A 515 -27.45 29.63 15.61
C VAL A 515 -27.02 28.75 14.45
N TYR A 516 -26.00 29.15 13.71
CA TYR A 516 -25.49 28.35 12.58
C TYR A 516 -24.65 27.13 13.04
N VAL A 517 -24.12 27.16 14.26
CA VAL A 517 -23.42 26.00 14.87
C VAL A 517 -24.44 25.01 15.43
N ASP A 518 -25.45 25.53 16.15
CA ASP A 518 -26.54 24.69 16.69
C ASP A 518 -27.87 25.44 16.63
N PRO A 519 -28.68 25.20 15.58
CA PRO A 519 -29.99 25.83 15.45
C PRO A 519 -31.04 25.26 16.41
N GLY A 520 -30.80 24.09 17.02
CA GLY A 520 -31.76 23.40 17.90
C GLY A 520 -33.06 23.03 17.20
N LEU A 521 -33.03 22.64 15.90
CA LEU A 521 -34.20 22.39 15.08
C LEU A 521 -34.87 21.04 15.38
N PHE A 522 -34.05 19.98 15.49
CA PHE A 522 -34.57 18.60 15.59
C PHE A 522 -34.33 17.99 16.98
N PHE A 523 -33.33 18.48 17.69
CA PHE A 523 -32.92 17.99 19.00
C PHE A 523 -32.71 19.16 19.97
N PRO A 524 -32.71 18.91 21.29
CA PRO A 524 -32.38 19.97 22.27
C PRO A 524 -30.99 20.53 21.99
N LYS A 525 -30.79 21.85 22.20
CA LYS A 525 -29.51 22.51 21.97
C LYS A 525 -28.36 21.81 22.71
N GLY A 526 -27.23 21.69 22.05
CA GLY A 526 -26.04 21.02 22.55
C GLY A 526 -26.06 19.51 22.44
N HIS A 527 -27.21 18.90 22.10
CA HIS A 527 -27.31 17.44 21.93
C HIS A 527 -26.87 17.03 20.51
N ALA A 528 -25.99 16.04 20.42
CA ALA A 528 -25.56 15.43 19.17
C ALA A 528 -26.26 14.09 18.97
N SER A 529 -27.01 13.96 17.87
CA SER A 529 -27.59 12.68 17.42
C SER A 529 -26.71 12.10 16.32
N THR A 530 -26.18 10.90 16.55
CA THR A 530 -25.19 10.29 15.68
C THR A 530 -25.63 8.87 15.32
N ASP A 531 -25.68 8.57 14.01
CA ASP A 531 -25.73 7.19 13.52
C ASP A 531 -24.30 6.63 13.49
N VAL A 532 -24.11 5.47 14.12
CA VAL A 532 -22.83 4.75 14.17
C VAL A 532 -22.95 3.48 13.36
N TYR A 533 -22.07 3.32 12.38
CA TYR A 533 -22.01 2.16 11.49
C TYR A 533 -20.75 1.35 11.80
N LEU A 534 -20.96 0.10 12.22
CA LEU A 534 -19.90 -0.83 12.57
C LEU A 534 -19.83 -1.93 11.52
N TYR A 535 -18.79 -1.91 10.70
CA TYR A 535 -18.57 -2.85 9.60
C TYR A 535 -17.71 -4.01 10.06
N GLY A 536 -18.19 -5.23 9.87
CA GLY A 536 -17.39 -6.44 10.04
C GLY A 536 -16.44 -6.67 8.85
N PRO A 537 -15.53 -7.66 8.95
CA PRO A 537 -14.73 -8.12 7.81
C PRO A 537 -15.60 -8.63 6.66
N VAL A 538 -15.03 -8.73 5.45
CA VAL A 538 -15.73 -9.30 4.29
C VAL A 538 -16.23 -10.71 4.61
N GLY A 539 -17.51 -11.00 4.31
CA GLY A 539 -18.14 -12.29 4.53
C GLY A 539 -18.44 -12.64 5.98
N SER A 540 -18.29 -11.70 6.92
CA SER A 540 -18.63 -11.93 8.33
C SER A 540 -20.12 -11.78 8.61
N THR A 541 -20.56 -12.34 9.75
CA THR A 541 -21.94 -12.26 10.27
C THR A 541 -21.92 -11.54 11.62
N LEU A 542 -22.87 -10.62 11.84
CA LEU A 542 -23.06 -9.94 13.12
C LEU A 542 -23.54 -10.94 14.19
N THR A 543 -22.88 -10.95 15.34
CA THR A 543 -23.22 -11.85 16.46
C THR A 543 -23.80 -11.14 17.68
N GLY A 544 -23.59 -9.82 17.78
CA GLY A 544 -24.18 -9.03 18.84
C GLY A 544 -23.77 -7.56 18.80
N VAL A 545 -24.61 -6.72 19.38
CA VAL A 545 -24.36 -5.29 19.57
C VAL A 545 -24.71 -4.89 20.99
N THR A 546 -23.90 -4.02 21.59
CA THR A 546 -24.19 -3.44 22.92
C THR A 546 -24.07 -1.93 22.87
N VAL A 547 -24.87 -1.23 23.68
CA VAL A 547 -24.73 0.20 23.98
C VAL A 547 -24.59 0.35 25.49
N ASP A 548 -23.52 0.98 25.95
CA ASP A 548 -23.17 1.12 27.36
C ASP A 548 -23.20 -0.23 28.13
N GLY A 549 -22.71 -1.29 27.45
CA GLY A 549 -22.66 -2.64 27.96
C GLY A 549 -24.00 -3.40 27.97
N GLN A 550 -25.12 -2.76 27.55
CA GLN A 550 -26.43 -3.39 27.45
C GLN A 550 -26.67 -3.91 26.04
N PRO A 551 -27.09 -5.17 25.86
CA PRO A 551 -27.44 -5.72 24.56
C PRO A 551 -28.59 -4.92 23.90
N VAL A 552 -28.44 -4.60 22.63
CA VAL A 552 -29.44 -3.94 21.81
C VAL A 552 -29.76 -4.78 20.58
N ALA A 553 -31.04 -4.77 20.18
CA ALA A 553 -31.45 -5.41 18.95
C ALA A 553 -30.94 -4.61 17.76
N ALA A 554 -30.03 -5.20 16.99
CA ALA A 554 -29.54 -4.64 15.74
C ALA A 554 -29.53 -5.75 14.69
N SER A 555 -30.05 -5.46 13.51
CA SER A 555 -29.97 -6.35 12.36
C SER A 555 -28.66 -6.06 11.61
N GLY A 556 -27.95 -7.10 11.21
CA GLY A 556 -26.84 -6.97 10.27
C GLY A 556 -27.38 -6.65 8.88
N LEU A 557 -27.02 -5.49 8.32
CA LEU A 557 -27.36 -5.10 6.95
C LEU A 557 -26.16 -5.33 6.02
N PRO A 558 -26.38 -5.82 4.80
CA PRO A 558 -25.29 -6.01 3.86
C PRO A 558 -24.83 -4.67 3.27
N HIS A 559 -23.52 -4.47 3.12
CA HIS A 559 -22.94 -3.38 2.35
C HIS A 559 -21.50 -3.71 1.96
N LEU A 560 -21.17 -3.59 0.68
CA LEU A 560 -19.82 -3.83 0.16
C LEU A 560 -19.26 -5.23 0.52
N GLY A 561 -20.11 -6.26 0.47
CA GLY A 561 -19.74 -7.64 0.84
C GLY A 561 -19.49 -7.86 2.33
N ARG A 562 -19.88 -6.93 3.20
CA ARG A 562 -19.72 -6.93 4.65
C ARG A 562 -21.06 -6.89 5.35
N THR A 563 -21.08 -7.29 6.61
CA THR A 563 -22.22 -7.07 7.49
C THR A 563 -21.98 -5.81 8.31
N VAL A 564 -23.00 -4.95 8.38
CA VAL A 564 -22.98 -3.66 9.06
C VAL A 564 -24.01 -3.64 10.17
N ALA A 565 -23.58 -3.27 11.38
CA ALA A 565 -24.49 -2.90 12.46
C ALA A 565 -24.67 -1.39 12.48
N LYS A 566 -25.93 -0.92 12.47
CA LYS A 566 -26.30 0.49 12.59
C LYS A 566 -26.94 0.75 13.95
N VAL A 567 -26.43 1.75 14.66
CA VAL A 567 -26.94 2.18 15.99
C VAL A 567 -27.03 3.70 16.00
N ASN A 568 -28.17 4.24 16.43
CA ASN A 568 -28.32 5.66 16.71
C ASN A 568 -28.11 5.96 18.18
N VAL A 569 -27.37 7.02 18.49
CA VAL A 569 -27.17 7.53 19.86
C VAL A 569 -27.43 9.02 19.90
N LEU A 570 -28.11 9.46 20.96
CA LEU A 570 -28.32 10.88 21.27
C LEU A 570 -27.54 11.24 22.53
N MET A 571 -26.57 12.15 22.40
CA MET A 571 -25.64 12.51 23.47
C MET A 571 -25.86 13.94 23.91
N ALA A 572 -26.14 14.13 25.19
CA ALA A 572 -26.15 15.44 25.84
C ALA A 572 -24.74 16.02 25.97
N PRO A 573 -24.60 17.33 26.16
CA PRO A 573 -23.30 17.95 26.49
C PRO A 573 -22.63 17.27 27.68
N GLY A 574 -21.34 16.91 27.55
CA GLY A 574 -20.54 16.20 28.54
C GLY A 574 -20.77 14.68 28.60
N GLN A 575 -21.72 14.13 27.87
CA GLN A 575 -22.03 12.69 27.88
C GLN A 575 -21.02 11.88 27.11
N THR A 576 -20.75 10.67 27.61
CA THR A 576 -19.98 9.61 26.93
C THR A 576 -20.87 8.40 26.73
N THR A 577 -20.76 7.75 25.57
CA THR A 577 -21.51 6.52 25.21
C THR A 577 -20.55 5.54 24.53
N THR A 578 -20.68 4.26 24.86
CA THR A 578 -19.87 3.19 24.29
C THR A 578 -20.73 2.23 23.50
N ILE A 579 -20.40 2.00 22.24
CA ILE A 579 -21.08 1.07 21.33
C ILE A 579 -20.08 -0.04 20.97
N ALA A 580 -20.48 -1.31 21.07
CA ALA A 580 -19.68 -2.43 20.63
C ALA A 580 -20.44 -3.35 19.70
N ALA A 581 -19.78 -3.83 18.65
CA ALA A 581 -20.29 -4.87 17.76
C ALA A 581 -19.31 -6.04 17.69
N SER A 582 -19.86 -7.24 17.63
CA SER A 582 -19.10 -8.48 17.48
C SER A 582 -19.53 -9.21 16.21
N PHE A 583 -18.54 -9.80 15.54
CA PHE A 583 -18.72 -10.51 14.27
C PHE A 583 -18.04 -11.88 14.34
N SER A 584 -18.57 -12.84 13.59
CA SER A 584 -17.91 -14.11 13.29
C SER A 584 -17.69 -14.25 11.79
N ALA A 585 -16.60 -14.89 11.39
CA ALA A 585 -16.35 -15.18 9.98
C ALA A 585 -16.05 -16.67 9.78
N PRO A 586 -16.32 -17.22 8.57
CA PRO A 586 -15.89 -18.58 8.22
C PRO A 586 -14.35 -18.63 8.12
N SER A 587 -13.80 -19.85 8.06
CA SER A 587 -12.38 -20.05 7.78
C SER A 587 -11.97 -19.38 6.47
N GLY A 588 -10.79 -18.75 6.45
CA GLY A 588 -10.30 -18.02 5.28
C GLY A 588 -8.89 -17.48 5.47
N ALA A 589 -8.42 -16.76 4.46
CA ALA A 589 -7.20 -15.98 4.55
C ALA A 589 -7.51 -14.61 5.15
N PHE A 590 -6.86 -14.31 6.28
CA PHE A 590 -7.00 -13.03 6.99
C PHE A 590 -5.63 -12.38 7.11
N GLY A 591 -5.46 -11.23 6.45
CA GLY A 591 -4.31 -10.35 6.64
C GLY A 591 -4.31 -9.67 8.02
N PRO A 592 -3.31 -8.83 8.32
CA PRO A 592 -3.29 -8.04 9.55
C PRO A 592 -4.59 -7.29 9.79
N LEU A 593 -5.03 -7.22 11.07
CA LEU A 593 -6.23 -6.47 11.43
C LEU A 593 -5.95 -4.97 11.35
N GLU A 594 -6.82 -4.25 10.64
CA GLU A 594 -6.81 -2.80 10.51
C GLU A 594 -8.18 -2.21 10.86
N VAL A 595 -8.22 -0.93 11.18
CA VAL A 595 -9.45 -0.18 11.43
C VAL A 595 -9.50 1.03 10.52
N ARG A 596 -10.63 1.18 9.81
CA ARG A 596 -10.96 2.39 9.05
C ARG A 596 -12.11 3.11 9.73
N GLN A 597 -12.08 4.44 9.74
CA GLN A 597 -13.09 5.24 10.43
C GLN A 597 -13.35 6.54 9.72
N THR A 598 -14.47 7.19 10.10
CA THR A 598 -14.73 8.59 9.75
C THR A 598 -13.61 9.48 10.29
N PRO A 599 -12.94 10.30 9.46
CA PRO A 599 -11.96 11.29 9.90
C PRO A 599 -12.63 12.38 10.75
N MET A 600 -12.32 12.41 12.05
CA MET A 600 -12.84 13.39 13.00
C MET A 600 -12.03 14.68 13.02
N VAL A 601 -12.61 15.77 13.56
CA VAL A 601 -11.88 17.02 13.85
C VAL A 601 -10.70 16.75 14.78
N LYS A 602 -10.92 15.96 15.82
CA LYS A 602 -9.90 15.52 16.77
C LYS A 602 -9.38 14.13 16.37
N ALA A 603 -8.12 13.84 16.66
CA ALA A 603 -7.54 12.55 16.40
C ALA A 603 -8.32 11.43 17.13
N THR A 604 -8.53 10.31 16.44
CA THR A 604 -9.19 9.11 16.98
C THR A 604 -8.13 8.10 17.42
N PRO A 605 -7.91 7.91 18.74
CA PRO A 605 -7.05 6.84 19.24
C PRO A 605 -7.62 5.47 18.85
N ILE A 606 -6.77 4.61 18.29
CA ILE A 606 -7.12 3.25 17.90
C ILE A 606 -6.21 2.27 18.64
N THR A 607 -6.79 1.26 19.29
CA THR A 607 -6.07 0.14 19.87
C THR A 607 -6.49 -1.16 19.20
N ILE A 608 -5.53 -2.02 18.86
CA ILE A 608 -5.78 -3.30 18.21
C ILE A 608 -5.22 -4.42 19.09
N ASP A 609 -6.09 -5.39 19.44
CA ASP A 609 -5.73 -6.61 20.15
C ASP A 609 -6.00 -7.82 19.24
N ALA A 610 -4.93 -8.38 18.68
CA ALA A 610 -4.97 -9.55 17.81
C ALA A 610 -3.93 -10.59 18.27
N PRO A 611 -4.18 -11.29 19.39
CA PRO A 611 -3.23 -12.17 20.01
C PRO A 611 -2.86 -13.35 19.10
N GLY A 612 -1.56 -13.69 19.06
CA GLY A 612 -1.00 -14.74 18.20
C GLY A 612 -0.68 -14.25 16.78
N CYS A 613 -1.12 -13.09 16.37
CA CYS A 613 -0.70 -12.47 15.12
C CYS A 613 0.69 -11.82 15.30
N THR A 614 1.49 -11.88 14.23
CA THR A 614 2.73 -11.08 14.18
C THR A 614 2.33 -9.61 14.08
N PRO A 615 2.82 -8.72 14.96
CA PRO A 615 2.53 -7.30 14.83
C PRO A 615 2.90 -6.79 13.44
N ALA A 616 2.02 -6.01 12.82
CA ALA A 616 2.37 -5.29 11.61
C ALA A 616 3.61 -4.44 11.90
N LYS A 617 4.68 -4.61 11.13
CA LYS A 617 5.85 -3.72 11.23
C LYS A 617 5.41 -2.34 10.77
N LYS A 618 5.31 -1.40 11.71
CA LYS A 618 5.02 0.01 11.45
C LYS A 618 6.14 0.67 10.66
#